data_7a767bc34c3132a7264f19743d766109
#
_entry.id   7a767bc34c3132a7264f19743d766109
#
_cell.length_a   1.000
_cell.length_b   1.000
_cell.length_c   1.000
_cell.angle_alpha   90.00
_cell.angle_beta   90.00
_cell.angle_gamma   90.00
#
_symmetry.space_group_name_H-M   'P 1'
#
loop_
_entity.id
_entity.type
_entity.pdbx_description
1 polymer ?
#
loop_
_entity_poly.entity_id
_entity_poly.type
_entity_poly.pdbx_seq_one_letter_code
_entity_poly.pdbx_strand_id
1 'polypeptide(L)'
;MSDFSKTGEEMYVLIKKLFPICRSITGNGTRETLKIISELIPLDIHEVPSGSSVFDWTVPKEWNINDAYIKSPTGKKIIDFKKSNLHILSYSTPIHKKILLDELKDHIFTQPDRPKDIPYRTSYYSEKWGFCMNHEQFLKLKDGEYEVLIDSELKSGSLTYGEFYCKGKSDKEILLSCYICHPSMCNDSLSGVVTAVELAKYIISLKEKSNYSYRILFIPETIGSITWLSRNQEKIKKIKHGLVITCTGNQGKLTYKKSRQTNSQIDKTVIDILKKSGKDYSTLDYFPFGSDERQYCYPGIDLAMGCLTRTVFGDFPEYHTSADNLTYVHSNYLADTFTIYTKIIEKLEKDFGLFLDEEKIKMKK
;
A
#
# COMPACT_ATOMS: atom_id res chain seq x y z
N MET A 1 -19.00 -5.19 -23.17
CA MET A 1 -18.18 -4.96 -21.98
C MET A 1 -17.28 -6.16 -21.84
N SER A 2 -15.96 -5.97 -21.74
CA SER A 2 -15.03 -7.07 -21.43
C SER A 2 -15.40 -7.62 -20.05
N ASP A 3 -15.62 -8.92 -19.97
CA ASP A 3 -15.84 -9.59 -18.70
C ASP A 3 -14.47 -9.83 -18.03
N PHE A 4 -14.19 -9.09 -16.96
CA PHE A 4 -12.96 -9.24 -16.17
C PHE A 4 -13.14 -10.15 -14.95
N SER A 5 -14.17 -11.01 -14.91
CA SER A 5 -14.39 -11.93 -13.78
C SER A 5 -13.18 -12.85 -13.57
N LYS A 6 -12.61 -13.41 -14.64
CA LYS A 6 -11.38 -14.20 -14.57
C LYS A 6 -10.21 -13.41 -14.02
N THR A 7 -10.04 -12.15 -14.43
CA THR A 7 -9.00 -11.27 -13.90
C THR A 7 -9.16 -11.07 -12.39
N GLY A 8 -10.38 -10.89 -11.91
CA GLY A 8 -10.67 -10.79 -10.46
C GLY A 8 -10.25 -12.04 -9.68
N GLU A 9 -10.50 -13.24 -10.25
CA GLU A 9 -10.04 -14.50 -9.64
C GLU A 9 -8.51 -14.60 -9.62
N GLU A 10 -7.82 -14.23 -10.70
CA GLU A 10 -6.36 -14.20 -10.77
C GLU A 10 -5.78 -13.24 -9.73
N MET A 11 -6.36 -12.05 -9.56
CA MET A 11 -6.01 -11.08 -8.54
C MET A 11 -6.15 -11.68 -7.13
N TYR A 12 -7.26 -12.35 -6.86
CA TYR A 12 -7.51 -12.98 -5.56
C TYR A 12 -6.54 -14.14 -5.28
N VAL A 13 -6.17 -14.93 -6.29
CA VAL A 13 -5.13 -15.95 -6.16
C VAL A 13 -3.78 -15.33 -5.80
N LEU A 14 -3.43 -14.22 -6.40
CA LEU A 14 -2.20 -13.49 -6.07
C LEU A 14 -2.24 -12.92 -4.65
N ILE A 15 -3.38 -12.39 -4.18
CA ILE A 15 -3.55 -11.98 -2.78
C ILE A 15 -3.24 -13.16 -1.84
N LYS A 16 -3.80 -14.35 -2.09
CA LYS A 16 -3.53 -15.54 -1.26
C LYS A 16 -2.05 -15.92 -1.21
N LYS A 17 -1.32 -15.76 -2.33
CA LYS A 17 0.13 -16.01 -2.40
C LYS A 17 0.91 -14.99 -1.56
N LEU A 18 0.52 -13.71 -1.60
CA LEU A 18 1.22 -12.61 -0.93
C LEU A 18 0.83 -12.44 0.55
N PHE A 19 -0.37 -12.87 0.95
CA PHE A 19 -0.91 -12.64 2.29
C PHE A 19 -0.01 -13.09 3.45
N PRO A 20 0.61 -14.30 3.43
CA PRO A 20 1.41 -14.77 4.57
C PRO A 20 2.76 -14.07 4.74
N ILE A 21 3.19 -13.25 3.76
CA ILE A 21 4.50 -12.59 3.79
C ILE A 21 4.48 -11.46 4.83
N CYS A 22 5.43 -11.50 5.76
CA CYS A 22 5.63 -10.41 6.73
C CYS A 22 6.36 -9.24 6.07
N ARG A 23 5.61 -8.32 5.49
CA ARG A 23 6.14 -7.08 4.89
C ARG A 23 6.30 -5.98 5.94
N SER A 24 7.21 -5.07 5.67
CA SER A 24 7.36 -3.81 6.40
C SER A 24 7.90 -2.74 5.44
N ILE A 25 8.25 -1.56 5.94
CA ILE A 25 8.80 -0.47 5.10
C ILE A 25 10.19 -0.78 4.54
N THR A 26 10.87 -1.82 5.05
CA THR A 26 12.12 -2.40 4.53
C THR A 26 12.10 -3.91 4.72
N GLY A 27 13.16 -4.59 4.29
CA GLY A 27 13.44 -5.97 4.64
C GLY A 27 12.99 -7.01 3.61
N ASN A 28 13.25 -8.27 3.96
CA ASN A 28 13.12 -9.41 3.04
C ASN A 28 11.67 -9.67 2.59
N GLY A 29 10.67 -9.40 3.43
CA GLY A 29 9.26 -9.57 3.03
C GLY A 29 8.86 -8.64 1.88
N THR A 30 9.38 -7.42 1.86
CA THR A 30 9.19 -6.48 0.74
C THR A 30 9.91 -6.98 -0.52
N ARG A 31 11.15 -7.46 -0.41
CA ARG A 31 11.91 -8.05 -1.53
C ARG A 31 11.23 -9.29 -2.11
N GLU A 32 10.76 -10.20 -1.24
CA GLU A 32 10.03 -11.40 -1.66
C GLU A 32 8.75 -11.04 -2.43
N THR A 33 8.00 -10.06 -1.95
CA THR A 33 6.81 -9.53 -2.62
C THR A 33 7.17 -9.00 -4.02
N LEU A 34 8.19 -8.15 -4.14
CA LEU A 34 8.64 -7.62 -5.42
C LEU A 34 9.16 -8.69 -6.36
N LYS A 35 9.85 -9.71 -5.85
CA LYS A 35 10.28 -10.86 -6.64
C LYS A 35 9.10 -11.62 -7.24
N ILE A 36 8.05 -11.87 -6.46
CA ILE A 36 6.83 -12.51 -6.96
C ILE A 36 6.16 -11.65 -8.04
N ILE A 37 6.11 -10.34 -7.86
CA ILE A 37 5.55 -9.41 -8.85
C ILE A 37 6.40 -9.40 -10.12
N SER A 38 7.74 -9.45 -10.02
CA SER A 38 8.65 -9.47 -11.18
C SER A 38 8.53 -10.73 -12.04
N GLU A 39 7.97 -11.81 -11.51
CA GLU A 39 7.63 -13.02 -12.27
C GLU A 39 6.40 -12.81 -13.19
N LEU A 40 5.58 -11.77 -12.91
CA LEU A 40 4.31 -11.52 -13.60
C LEU A 40 4.39 -10.33 -14.58
N ILE A 41 5.22 -9.35 -14.29
CA ILE A 41 5.43 -8.12 -15.08
C ILE A 41 6.90 -7.73 -15.09
N PRO A 42 7.41 -7.07 -16.13
CA PRO A 42 8.77 -6.52 -16.09
C PRO A 42 8.86 -5.42 -15.02
N LEU A 43 9.69 -5.66 -14.00
CA LEU A 43 9.81 -4.79 -12.84
C LEU A 43 11.29 -4.53 -12.55
N ASP A 44 11.68 -3.24 -12.55
CA ASP A 44 12.99 -2.81 -12.08
C ASP A 44 12.95 -2.68 -10.55
N ILE A 45 13.83 -3.39 -9.86
CA ILE A 45 13.94 -3.36 -8.40
C ILE A 45 15.09 -2.44 -8.01
N HIS A 46 14.79 -1.48 -7.13
CA HIS A 46 15.73 -0.47 -6.65
C HIS A 46 15.98 -0.62 -5.16
N GLU A 47 17.24 -0.45 -4.78
CA GLU A 47 17.71 -0.48 -3.40
C GLU A 47 18.30 0.88 -3.02
N VAL A 48 17.82 1.48 -1.96
CA VAL A 48 18.31 2.76 -1.44
C VAL A 48 18.91 2.53 -0.05
N PRO A 49 20.22 2.74 0.14
CA PRO A 49 20.88 2.41 1.40
C PRO A 49 20.32 3.13 2.62
N SER A 50 20.25 2.44 3.75
CA SER A 50 19.97 3.04 5.06
C SER A 50 20.89 4.22 5.34
N GLY A 51 20.37 5.30 5.92
CA GLY A 51 21.11 6.53 6.16
C GLY A 51 21.16 7.50 4.99
N SER A 52 20.65 7.11 3.79
CA SER A 52 20.52 8.04 2.66
C SER A 52 19.53 9.15 2.99
N SER A 53 19.91 10.41 2.74
CA SER A 53 19.00 11.55 2.82
C SER A 53 18.02 11.54 1.65
N VAL A 54 16.73 11.75 1.93
CA VAL A 54 15.64 11.82 0.97
C VAL A 54 14.75 13.01 1.34
N PHE A 55 15.03 14.17 0.75
CA PHE A 55 14.60 15.49 1.21
C PHE A 55 15.02 15.71 2.68
N ASP A 56 14.07 16.01 3.57
CA ASP A 56 14.27 16.20 5.01
C ASP A 56 14.14 14.90 5.84
N TRP A 57 13.95 13.74 5.17
CA TRP A 57 13.89 12.42 5.78
C TRP A 57 15.17 11.63 5.56
N THR A 58 15.30 10.55 6.32
CA THR A 58 16.43 9.60 6.17
C THR A 58 15.87 8.19 5.99
N VAL A 59 16.44 7.44 5.05
CA VAL A 59 16.10 6.02 4.87
C VAL A 59 16.46 5.26 6.16
N PRO A 60 15.48 4.55 6.78
CA PRO A 60 15.70 3.89 8.08
C PRO A 60 16.63 2.69 7.97
N LYS A 61 17.06 2.15 9.12
CA LYS A 61 17.68 0.84 9.20
C LYS A 61 16.76 -0.24 8.62
N GLU A 62 17.34 -1.26 8.02
CA GLU A 62 16.57 -2.40 7.52
C GLU A 62 16.16 -3.30 8.68
N TRP A 63 14.88 -3.72 8.65
CA TRP A 63 14.30 -4.61 9.64
C TRP A 63 13.93 -5.96 9.03
N ASN A 64 14.35 -7.04 9.70
CA ASN A 64 13.95 -8.41 9.39
C ASN A 64 13.55 -9.14 10.67
N ILE A 65 12.70 -10.15 10.56
CA ILE A 65 12.24 -10.97 11.66
C ILE A 65 12.20 -12.45 11.26
N ASN A 66 12.68 -13.32 12.15
CA ASN A 66 12.67 -14.76 11.98
C ASN A 66 11.58 -15.43 12.81
N ASP A 67 11.40 -15.01 14.08
CA ASP A 67 10.39 -15.57 14.98
C ASP A 67 10.03 -14.57 16.11
N ALA A 68 8.85 -14.70 16.67
CA ALA A 68 8.48 -14.01 17.90
C ALA A 68 7.38 -14.78 18.64
N TYR A 69 7.46 -14.80 19.98
CA TYR A 69 6.44 -15.42 20.80
C TYR A 69 6.38 -14.85 22.21
N ILE A 70 5.26 -15.09 22.86
CA ILE A 70 5.09 -14.99 24.30
C ILE A 70 4.69 -16.37 24.84
N LYS A 71 5.43 -16.91 25.83
CA LYS A 71 5.00 -18.06 26.63
C LYS A 71 4.49 -17.58 27.97
N SER A 72 3.37 -18.16 28.40
CA SER A 72 2.78 -17.95 29.72
C SER A 72 3.64 -18.56 30.84
N PRO A 73 3.36 -18.26 32.13
CA PRO A 73 4.04 -18.91 33.27
C PRO A 73 3.96 -20.44 33.27
N THR A 74 2.97 -21.00 32.54
CA THR A 74 2.82 -22.47 32.39
C THR A 74 3.60 -23.04 31.20
N GLY A 75 4.39 -22.22 30.49
CA GLY A 75 5.16 -22.62 29.30
C GLY A 75 4.35 -22.68 28.00
N LYS A 76 3.05 -22.40 28.02
CA LYS A 76 2.21 -22.38 26.80
C LYS A 76 2.48 -21.14 25.98
N LYS A 77 2.75 -21.30 24.67
CA LYS A 77 2.75 -20.17 23.72
C LYS A 77 1.35 -19.56 23.64
N ILE A 78 1.20 -18.30 24.02
CA ILE A 78 -0.03 -17.51 23.94
C ILE A 78 0.00 -16.51 22.77
N ILE A 79 1.17 -16.10 22.36
CA ILE A 79 1.47 -15.36 21.12
C ILE A 79 2.45 -16.21 20.31
N ASP A 80 2.22 -16.29 18.99
CA ASP A 80 3.08 -17.03 18.07
C ASP A 80 3.08 -16.34 16.70
N PHE A 81 4.20 -15.71 16.35
CA PHE A 81 4.41 -15.03 15.06
C PHE A 81 4.14 -15.94 13.86
N LYS A 82 4.45 -17.23 13.97
CA LYS A 82 4.23 -18.21 12.90
C LYS A 82 2.75 -18.51 12.62
N LYS A 83 1.87 -18.16 13.55
CA LYS A 83 0.42 -18.24 13.36
C LYS A 83 -0.16 -16.96 12.77
N SER A 84 0.39 -15.80 13.17
CA SER A 84 0.02 -14.51 12.62
C SER A 84 1.19 -13.54 12.76
N ASN A 85 1.67 -13.00 11.66
CA ASN A 85 2.72 -11.97 11.69
C ASN A 85 2.22 -10.64 12.27
N LEU A 86 0.90 -10.43 12.37
CA LEU A 86 0.32 -9.27 13.05
C LEU A 86 0.53 -9.29 14.58
N HIS A 87 0.95 -10.42 15.15
CA HIS A 87 1.29 -10.49 16.58
C HIS A 87 2.52 -9.67 16.97
N ILE A 88 3.27 -9.15 16.02
CA ILE A 88 4.44 -8.33 16.31
C ILE A 88 4.14 -6.84 16.10
N LEU A 89 4.62 -5.99 17.00
CA LEU A 89 4.77 -4.56 16.71
C LEU A 89 5.83 -4.43 15.60
N SER A 90 5.42 -4.06 14.39
CA SER A 90 6.33 -3.98 13.25
C SER A 90 7.51 -3.04 13.54
N TYR A 91 8.72 -3.43 13.15
CA TYR A 91 9.99 -2.78 13.51
C TYR A 91 10.44 -2.96 14.96
N SER A 92 9.92 -3.95 15.68
CA SER A 92 10.40 -4.28 17.02
C SER A 92 11.90 -4.62 17.03
N THR A 93 12.61 -4.07 18.01
CA THR A 93 14.00 -4.47 18.32
C THR A 93 14.06 -5.89 18.89
N PRO A 94 15.18 -6.62 18.72
CA PRO A 94 15.31 -7.97 19.24
C PRO A 94 15.27 -7.99 20.78
N ILE A 95 14.66 -9.03 21.33
CA ILE A 95 14.63 -9.28 22.77
C ILE A 95 14.45 -10.78 23.06
N HIS A 96 15.10 -11.27 24.11
CA HIS A 96 14.84 -12.58 24.69
C HIS A 96 15.05 -12.50 26.20
N LYS A 97 13.96 -12.49 26.94
CA LYS A 97 14.00 -12.45 28.42
C LYS A 97 12.73 -13.02 29.05
N LYS A 98 12.79 -13.19 30.37
CA LYS A 98 11.63 -13.41 31.20
C LYS A 98 11.27 -12.13 31.93
N ILE A 99 9.98 -11.81 31.97
CA ILE A 99 9.45 -10.58 32.56
C ILE A 99 8.15 -10.85 33.32
N LEU A 100 7.87 -10.03 34.32
CA LEU A 100 6.61 -10.08 35.01
C LEU A 100 5.46 -9.49 34.19
N LEU A 101 4.22 -9.92 34.50
CA LEU A 101 3.05 -9.47 33.76
C LEU A 101 2.92 -7.94 33.68
N ASP A 102 3.22 -7.24 34.78
CA ASP A 102 3.06 -5.76 34.80
C ASP A 102 4.02 -5.07 33.84
N GLU A 103 5.28 -5.53 33.74
CA GLU A 103 6.22 -5.07 32.73
C GLU A 103 5.75 -5.46 31.31
N LEU A 104 5.24 -6.69 31.16
CA LEU A 104 4.80 -7.18 29.85
C LEU A 104 3.64 -6.36 29.29
N LYS A 105 2.71 -5.90 30.13
CA LYS A 105 1.55 -5.09 29.71
C LYS A 105 1.94 -3.82 28.96
N ASP A 106 3.05 -3.18 29.33
CA ASP A 106 3.56 -1.97 28.66
C ASP A 106 4.04 -2.22 27.22
N HIS A 107 4.26 -3.48 26.86
CA HIS A 107 4.71 -3.92 25.56
C HIS A 107 3.63 -4.67 24.75
N ILE A 108 2.38 -4.67 25.23
CA ILE A 108 1.25 -5.29 24.53
C ILE A 108 0.30 -4.24 24.03
N PHE A 109 0.00 -4.28 22.73
CA PHE A 109 -0.94 -3.41 22.04
C PHE A 109 -2.22 -4.17 21.74
N THR A 110 -3.34 -3.62 22.16
CA THR A 110 -4.69 -4.16 21.91
C THR A 110 -5.61 -3.07 21.37
N GLN A 111 -6.80 -3.48 20.93
CA GLN A 111 -7.85 -2.56 20.47
C GLN A 111 -9.17 -2.92 21.19
N PRO A 112 -9.55 -2.20 22.25
CA PRO A 112 -10.76 -2.50 23.04
C PRO A 112 -12.07 -2.47 22.24
N ASP A 113 -12.17 -1.54 21.27
CA ASP A 113 -13.36 -1.40 20.42
C ASP A 113 -13.56 -2.59 19.46
N ARG A 114 -12.49 -3.37 19.24
CA ARG A 114 -12.48 -4.59 18.43
C ARG A 114 -11.80 -5.72 19.21
N PRO A 115 -12.45 -6.21 20.26
CA PRO A 115 -11.78 -7.03 21.28
C PRO A 115 -11.30 -8.40 20.78
N LYS A 116 -11.82 -8.88 19.65
CA LYS A 116 -11.44 -10.18 19.03
C LYS A 116 -10.33 -10.05 17.99
N ASP A 117 -10.03 -8.85 17.53
CA ASP A 117 -9.07 -8.63 16.46
C ASP A 117 -7.68 -8.33 17.02
N ILE A 118 -6.66 -8.71 16.26
CA ILE A 118 -5.27 -8.35 16.52
C ILE A 118 -5.02 -7.05 15.78
N PRO A 119 -4.66 -5.94 16.47
CA PRO A 119 -4.38 -4.69 15.79
C PRO A 119 -3.03 -4.75 15.07
N TYR A 120 -2.91 -4.07 13.92
CA TYR A 120 -1.63 -3.77 13.30
C TYR A 120 -1.06 -2.48 13.90
N ARG A 121 0.17 -2.56 14.43
CA ARG A 121 0.91 -1.42 15.00
C ARG A 121 2.35 -1.45 14.55
N THR A 122 2.97 -0.27 14.51
CA THR A 122 4.34 -0.07 14.04
C THR A 122 5.14 0.80 15.00
N SER A 123 6.46 0.65 15.00
CA SER A 123 7.39 1.48 15.75
C SER A 123 8.44 2.14 14.85
N TYR A 124 8.08 2.46 13.62
CA TYR A 124 8.98 3.09 12.65
C TYR A 124 9.70 4.30 13.27
N TYR A 125 11.01 4.41 13.02
CA TYR A 125 11.90 5.46 13.53
C TYR A 125 12.02 5.54 15.07
N SER A 126 11.53 4.52 15.79
CA SER A 126 11.60 4.44 17.25
C SER A 126 12.06 3.05 17.67
N GLU A 127 13.21 2.97 18.36
CA GLU A 127 13.75 1.69 18.84
C GLU A 127 12.92 1.19 20.03
N LYS A 128 11.87 0.43 19.73
CA LYS A 128 10.94 -0.19 20.68
C LYS A 128 10.72 -1.66 20.32
N TRP A 129 10.23 -2.43 21.26
CA TRP A 129 9.74 -3.78 21.02
C TRP A 129 8.34 -3.94 21.60
N GLY A 130 7.58 -4.87 21.08
CA GLY A 130 6.24 -5.15 21.57
C GLY A 130 5.49 -6.20 20.75
N PHE A 131 4.33 -6.55 21.27
CA PHE A 131 3.43 -7.52 20.67
C PHE A 131 2.04 -6.93 20.49
N CYS A 132 1.31 -7.42 19.50
CA CYS A 132 -0.09 -7.11 19.30
C CYS A 132 -0.93 -8.37 19.62
N MET A 133 -2.04 -8.18 20.32
CA MET A 133 -2.88 -9.26 20.79
C MET A 133 -4.35 -8.82 20.78
N ASN A 134 -5.29 -9.73 20.60
CA ASN A 134 -6.69 -9.39 20.79
C ASN A 134 -6.98 -9.04 22.26
N HIS A 135 -7.88 -8.11 22.48
CA HIS A 135 -8.16 -7.56 23.82
C HIS A 135 -8.78 -8.58 24.77
N GLU A 136 -9.63 -9.49 24.27
CA GLU A 136 -10.20 -10.56 25.10
C GLU A 136 -9.13 -11.49 25.66
N GLN A 137 -8.09 -11.78 24.91
CA GLN A 137 -6.96 -12.59 25.37
C GLN A 137 -6.09 -11.82 26.37
N PHE A 138 -5.86 -10.53 26.12
CA PHE A 138 -5.13 -9.64 27.02
C PHE A 138 -5.76 -9.59 28.42
N LEU A 139 -7.08 -9.46 28.51
CA LEU A 139 -7.80 -9.42 29.78
C LEU A 139 -7.74 -10.75 30.58
N LYS A 140 -7.36 -11.85 29.94
CA LYS A 140 -7.24 -13.19 30.56
C LYS A 140 -5.82 -13.52 31.01
N LEU A 141 -4.87 -12.60 30.82
CA LEU A 141 -3.50 -12.80 31.31
C LEU A 141 -3.49 -12.88 32.83
N LYS A 142 -2.72 -13.81 33.36
CA LYS A 142 -2.61 -14.08 34.80
C LYS A 142 -1.24 -13.65 35.31
N ASP A 143 -1.17 -13.24 36.55
CA ASP A 143 0.10 -12.90 37.19
C ASP A 143 1.11 -14.06 37.07
N GLY A 144 2.36 -13.64 36.94
CA GLY A 144 3.47 -14.57 36.80
C GLY A 144 4.56 -14.07 35.86
N GLU A 145 5.56 -14.91 35.64
CA GLU A 145 6.71 -14.65 34.79
C GLU A 145 6.46 -15.20 33.38
N TYR A 146 6.60 -14.35 32.36
CA TYR A 146 6.41 -14.67 30.96
C TYR A 146 7.75 -14.69 30.24
N GLU A 147 7.96 -15.68 29.38
CA GLU A 147 9.10 -15.70 28.45
C GLU A 147 8.70 -14.99 27.16
N VAL A 148 9.45 -13.96 26.79
CA VAL A 148 9.27 -13.20 25.55
C VAL A 148 10.49 -13.38 24.65
N LEU A 149 10.22 -13.65 23.35
CA LEU A 149 11.23 -13.68 22.31
C LEU A 149 10.75 -12.83 21.14
N ILE A 150 11.61 -11.96 20.63
CA ILE A 150 11.53 -11.37 19.30
C ILE A 150 12.92 -11.58 18.68
N ASP A 151 12.98 -12.51 17.72
CA ASP A 151 14.18 -12.79 16.93
C ASP A 151 14.12 -11.92 15.66
N SER A 152 14.47 -10.66 15.82
CA SER A 152 14.52 -9.67 14.77
C SER A 152 15.93 -9.09 14.63
N GLU A 153 16.16 -8.42 13.51
CA GLU A 153 17.39 -7.74 13.20
C GLU A 153 17.08 -6.34 12.68
N LEU A 154 17.74 -5.34 13.23
CA LEU A 154 17.65 -3.94 12.81
C LEU A 154 19.07 -3.44 12.50
N LYS A 155 19.44 -3.42 11.22
CA LYS A 155 20.80 -3.12 10.76
C LYS A 155 20.83 -2.17 9.58
N SER A 156 22.02 -1.70 9.21
CA SER A 156 22.23 -1.04 7.92
C SER A 156 21.91 -2.01 6.79
N GLY A 157 21.10 -1.58 5.86
CA GLY A 157 20.62 -2.33 4.71
C GLY A 157 20.02 -1.37 3.69
N SER A 158 18.84 -1.64 3.16
CA SER A 158 18.21 -0.81 2.12
C SER A 158 16.70 -0.71 2.27
N LEU A 159 16.14 0.39 1.79
CA LEU A 159 14.75 0.50 1.40
C LEU A 159 14.63 -0.01 -0.04
N THR A 160 13.74 -0.99 -0.25
CA THR A 160 13.54 -1.63 -1.55
C THR A 160 12.20 -1.20 -2.15
N TYR A 161 12.17 -0.85 -3.44
CA TYR A 161 10.94 -0.60 -4.17
C TYR A 161 11.03 -1.13 -5.61
N GLY A 162 9.88 -1.36 -6.23
CA GLY A 162 9.75 -1.78 -7.63
C GLY A 162 9.21 -0.66 -8.50
N GLU A 163 9.73 -0.55 -9.71
CA GLU A 163 9.28 0.39 -10.74
C GLU A 163 8.98 -0.37 -12.03
N PHE A 164 7.73 -0.31 -12.48
CA PHE A 164 7.33 -0.72 -13.82
C PHE A 164 7.29 0.50 -14.73
N TYR A 165 7.83 0.39 -15.93
CA TYR A 165 7.76 1.44 -16.94
C TYR A 165 7.38 0.89 -18.30
N CYS A 166 6.36 1.47 -18.91
CA CYS A 166 5.94 1.17 -20.28
C CYS A 166 5.95 2.46 -21.11
N LYS A 167 6.85 2.54 -22.08
CA LYS A 167 6.98 3.70 -22.97
C LYS A 167 5.83 3.73 -23.97
N GLY A 168 5.13 4.85 -24.07
CA GLY A 168 4.16 5.19 -25.11
C GLY A 168 4.77 6.05 -26.21
N LYS A 169 3.91 6.66 -27.03
CA LYS A 169 4.34 7.56 -28.13
C LYS A 169 4.90 8.89 -27.65
N SER A 170 4.48 9.34 -26.48
CA SER A 170 4.92 10.59 -25.85
C SER A 170 5.77 10.30 -24.60
N ASP A 171 6.59 11.26 -24.21
CA ASP A 171 7.32 11.25 -22.94
C ASP A 171 6.48 11.74 -21.74
N LYS A 172 5.24 12.16 -21.99
CA LYS A 172 4.30 12.49 -20.91
C LYS A 172 3.84 11.22 -20.21
N GLU A 173 3.89 11.23 -18.88
CA GLU A 173 3.68 10.02 -18.07
C GLU A 173 2.39 10.09 -17.25
N ILE A 174 1.74 8.93 -17.11
CA ILE A 174 0.74 8.66 -16.07
C ILE A 174 1.42 7.84 -14.99
N LEU A 175 1.35 8.33 -13.73
CA LEU A 175 1.89 7.67 -12.56
C LEU A 175 0.77 6.93 -11.81
N LEU A 176 0.96 5.63 -11.60
CA LEU A 176 0.15 4.81 -10.70
C LEU A 176 1.04 4.39 -9.53
N SER A 177 0.56 4.48 -8.31
CA SER A 177 1.35 4.14 -7.12
C SER A 177 0.55 3.27 -6.17
N CYS A 178 1.14 2.15 -5.72
CA CYS A 178 0.57 1.32 -4.65
C CYS A 178 1.64 1.02 -3.61
N TYR A 179 1.22 0.87 -2.37
CA TYR A 179 2.15 0.55 -1.30
C TYR A 179 2.13 -0.93 -0.94
N ILE A 180 3.32 -1.46 -0.59
CA ILE A 180 3.58 -2.89 -0.40
C ILE A 180 4.10 -3.24 1.00
N CYS A 181 4.00 -2.34 1.97
CA CYS A 181 4.64 -2.50 3.28
C CYS A 181 3.75 -3.14 4.36
N HIS A 182 2.47 -3.32 4.12
CA HIS A 182 1.54 -3.85 5.12
C HIS A 182 1.57 -5.38 5.15
N PRO A 183 1.83 -6.01 6.32
CA PRO A 183 1.82 -7.47 6.47
C PRO A 183 0.39 -7.99 6.61
N SER A 184 0.09 -9.13 6.01
CA SER A 184 -1.18 -9.90 6.21
C SER A 184 -2.45 -9.06 6.32
N MET A 185 -2.57 -8.03 5.46
CA MET A 185 -3.78 -7.23 5.28
C MET A 185 -4.19 -7.25 3.81
N CYS A 186 -5.45 -7.61 3.54
CA CYS A 186 -5.91 -7.88 2.19
C CYS A 186 -6.40 -6.64 1.46
N ASN A 187 -7.30 -5.88 2.08
CA ASN A 187 -7.82 -4.68 1.44
C ASN A 187 -6.81 -3.53 1.51
N ASP A 188 -6.18 -3.37 2.66
CA ASP A 188 -5.13 -2.39 2.90
C ASP A 188 -3.74 -3.06 3.06
N SER A 189 -2.97 -3.33 2.00
CA SER A 189 -3.09 -2.81 0.64
C SER A 189 -2.92 -3.87 -0.45
N LEU A 190 -2.99 -5.19 -0.13
CA LEU A 190 -2.78 -6.21 -1.16
C LEU A 190 -3.76 -6.09 -2.34
N SER A 191 -4.99 -5.64 -2.08
CA SER A 191 -5.95 -5.37 -3.14
C SER A 191 -5.42 -4.32 -4.13
N GLY A 192 -4.80 -3.25 -3.65
CA GLY A 192 -4.14 -2.25 -4.49
C GLY A 192 -2.96 -2.80 -5.27
N VAL A 193 -2.14 -3.63 -4.62
CA VAL A 193 -0.98 -4.28 -5.26
C VAL A 193 -1.40 -5.14 -6.45
N VAL A 194 -2.39 -6.03 -6.26
CA VAL A 194 -2.83 -6.91 -7.34
C VAL A 194 -3.55 -6.15 -8.46
N THR A 195 -4.28 -5.09 -8.11
CA THR A 195 -4.87 -4.18 -9.10
C THR A 195 -3.78 -3.50 -9.94
N ALA A 196 -2.70 -3.04 -9.33
CA ALA A 196 -1.57 -2.43 -10.03
C ALA A 196 -0.85 -3.44 -10.94
N VAL A 197 -0.69 -4.69 -10.54
CA VAL A 197 -0.13 -5.76 -11.37
C VAL A 197 -0.99 -6.01 -12.61
N GLU A 198 -2.31 -6.14 -12.46
CA GLU A 198 -3.20 -6.35 -13.61
C GLU A 198 -3.27 -5.11 -14.52
N LEU A 199 -3.19 -3.91 -13.96
CA LEU A 199 -3.07 -2.69 -14.75
C LEU A 199 -1.75 -2.64 -15.56
N ALA A 200 -0.65 -3.13 -15.00
CA ALA A 200 0.61 -3.26 -15.75
C ALA A 200 0.45 -4.20 -16.96
N LYS A 201 -0.18 -5.37 -16.77
CA LYS A 201 -0.47 -6.32 -17.87
C LYS A 201 -1.39 -5.68 -18.93
N TYR A 202 -2.42 -4.96 -18.49
CA TYR A 202 -3.32 -4.23 -19.38
C TYR A 202 -2.57 -3.18 -20.19
N ILE A 203 -1.73 -2.37 -19.56
CA ILE A 203 -0.92 -1.33 -20.21
C ILE A 203 0.06 -1.95 -21.23
N ILE A 204 0.68 -3.08 -20.90
CA ILE A 204 1.53 -3.83 -21.86
C ILE A 204 0.72 -4.20 -23.11
N SER A 205 -0.53 -4.61 -22.96
CA SER A 205 -1.38 -4.96 -24.11
C SER A 205 -1.76 -3.77 -25.00
N LEU A 206 -1.65 -2.54 -24.46
CA LEU A 206 -1.94 -1.30 -25.17
C LEU A 206 -0.68 -0.66 -25.81
N LYS A 207 0.52 -1.17 -25.55
CA LYS A 207 1.82 -0.54 -25.84
C LYS A 207 1.88 0.19 -27.19
N GLU A 208 1.50 -0.46 -28.28
CA GLU A 208 1.53 0.10 -29.63
C GLU A 208 0.51 1.26 -29.85
N LYS A 209 -0.51 1.34 -29.00
CA LYS A 209 -1.64 2.27 -29.10
C LYS A 209 -1.54 3.42 -28.12
N SER A 210 -0.76 3.27 -27.03
CA SER A 210 -0.67 4.28 -25.95
C SER A 210 -0.03 5.57 -26.42
N ASN A 211 -0.63 6.69 -26.13
CA ASN A 211 -0.06 8.01 -26.28
C ASN A 211 0.81 8.40 -25.08
N TYR A 212 0.31 8.16 -23.87
CA TYR A 212 1.09 8.34 -22.64
C TYR A 212 2.08 7.21 -22.43
N SER A 213 3.21 7.53 -21.78
CA SER A 213 4.03 6.54 -21.08
C SER A 213 3.43 6.27 -19.71
N TYR A 214 3.61 5.06 -19.19
CA TYR A 214 3.06 4.65 -17.91
C TYR A 214 4.16 4.25 -16.94
N ARG A 215 4.03 4.70 -15.72
CA ARG A 215 4.89 4.30 -14.60
C ARG A 215 4.03 3.78 -13.47
N ILE A 216 4.37 2.58 -12.94
CA ILE A 216 3.72 2.04 -11.76
C ILE A 216 4.78 1.81 -10.69
N LEU A 217 4.52 2.32 -9.50
CA LEU A 217 5.40 2.17 -8.34
C LEU A 217 4.79 1.19 -7.35
N PHE A 218 5.61 0.25 -6.92
CA PHE A 218 5.35 -0.68 -5.82
C PHE A 218 6.33 -0.31 -4.70
N ILE A 219 5.87 0.48 -3.73
CA ILE A 219 6.75 1.17 -2.77
C ILE A 219 6.28 0.97 -1.33
N PRO A 220 7.15 1.10 -0.34
CA PRO A 220 6.71 1.31 1.05
C PRO A 220 5.95 2.63 1.17
N GLU A 221 4.83 2.63 1.87
CA GLU A 221 4.02 3.84 2.07
C GLU A 221 4.85 4.96 2.73
N THR A 222 4.57 6.20 2.37
CA THR A 222 5.20 7.43 2.85
C THR A 222 6.69 7.49 2.53
N ILE A 223 7.56 6.73 3.20
CA ILE A 223 9.01 6.80 3.01
C ILE A 223 9.43 6.34 1.61
N GLY A 224 8.71 5.40 1.00
CA GLY A 224 8.96 4.96 -0.37
C GLY A 224 8.64 6.05 -1.39
N SER A 225 7.48 6.70 -1.29
CA SER A 225 7.11 7.82 -2.18
C SER A 225 8.06 9.01 -2.02
N ILE A 226 8.42 9.38 -0.78
CA ILE A 226 9.42 10.41 -0.49
C ILE A 226 10.77 10.05 -1.14
N THR A 227 11.21 8.79 -0.96
CA THR A 227 12.47 8.29 -1.52
C THR A 227 12.45 8.35 -3.04
N TRP A 228 11.39 7.87 -3.69
CA TRP A 228 11.28 7.90 -5.13
C TRP A 228 11.28 9.34 -5.67
N LEU A 229 10.49 10.24 -5.07
CA LEU A 229 10.40 11.65 -5.45
C LEU A 229 11.76 12.35 -5.34
N SER A 230 12.48 12.16 -4.23
CA SER A 230 13.80 12.74 -4.00
C SER A 230 14.81 12.34 -5.08
N ARG A 231 14.76 11.10 -5.56
CA ARG A 231 15.75 10.54 -6.50
C ARG A 231 15.38 10.69 -7.97
N ASN A 232 14.16 11.11 -8.30
CA ASN A 232 13.64 11.11 -9.67
C ASN A 232 13.05 12.46 -10.09
N GLN A 233 13.64 13.57 -9.64
CA GLN A 233 13.14 14.93 -9.91
C GLN A 233 12.93 15.23 -11.40
N GLU A 234 13.80 14.73 -12.28
CA GLU A 234 13.62 14.90 -13.72
C GLU A 234 12.46 14.07 -14.30
N LYS A 235 12.19 12.90 -13.73
CA LYS A 235 11.02 12.09 -14.14
C LYS A 235 9.70 12.77 -13.72
N ILE A 236 9.68 13.43 -12.55
CA ILE A 236 8.50 14.15 -12.04
C ILE A 236 7.95 15.13 -13.06
N LYS A 237 8.81 15.85 -13.78
CA LYS A 237 8.42 16.86 -14.80
C LYS A 237 7.58 16.26 -15.93
N LYS A 238 7.73 14.97 -16.20
CA LYS A 238 7.01 14.25 -17.25
C LYS A 238 5.62 13.79 -16.81
N ILE A 239 5.38 13.64 -15.52
CA ILE A 239 4.12 13.14 -14.95
C ILE A 239 3.04 14.21 -15.09
N LYS A 240 1.93 13.84 -15.72
CA LYS A 240 0.80 14.74 -15.98
C LYS A 240 -0.44 14.36 -15.18
N HIS A 241 -0.60 13.09 -14.92
CA HIS A 241 -1.75 12.53 -14.20
C HIS A 241 -1.27 11.40 -13.29
N GLY A 242 -1.98 11.16 -12.19
CA GLY A 242 -1.67 10.00 -11.40
C GLY A 242 -2.78 9.59 -10.43
N LEU A 243 -2.67 8.34 -9.98
CA LEU A 243 -3.57 7.74 -9.00
C LEU A 243 -2.80 6.88 -8.01
N VAL A 244 -3.13 7.02 -6.73
CA VAL A 244 -2.79 6.04 -5.71
C VAL A 244 -3.85 4.93 -5.76
N ILE A 245 -3.39 3.67 -5.72
CA ILE A 245 -4.20 2.47 -5.85
C ILE A 245 -4.14 1.71 -4.53
N THR A 246 -5.22 1.68 -3.80
CA THR A 246 -5.35 0.96 -2.52
C THR A 246 -6.81 0.67 -2.21
N CYS A 247 -7.08 -0.26 -1.30
CA CYS A 247 -8.43 -0.58 -0.79
C CYS A 247 -9.46 -0.83 -1.91
N THR A 248 -9.10 -1.68 -2.89
CA THR A 248 -9.85 -1.89 -4.13
C THR A 248 -10.77 -3.13 -4.11
N GLY A 249 -10.74 -3.94 -3.04
CA GLY A 249 -11.28 -5.31 -3.06
C GLY A 249 -12.47 -5.60 -2.15
N ASN A 250 -12.92 -4.68 -1.31
CA ASN A 250 -14.05 -4.90 -0.42
C ASN A 250 -15.40 -4.52 -1.08
N GLN A 251 -16.50 -4.83 -0.38
CA GLN A 251 -17.85 -4.59 -0.88
C GLN A 251 -18.31 -3.12 -0.83
N GLY A 252 -17.49 -2.20 -0.30
CA GLY A 252 -17.86 -0.80 -0.18
C GLY A 252 -18.08 -0.12 -1.53
N LYS A 253 -18.70 1.06 -1.52
CA LYS A 253 -18.88 1.87 -2.72
C LYS A 253 -17.54 2.44 -3.22
N LEU A 254 -17.48 2.75 -4.51
CA LEU A 254 -16.32 3.42 -5.08
C LEU A 254 -16.18 4.82 -4.47
N THR A 255 -15.01 5.18 -4.02
CA THR A 255 -14.74 6.49 -3.42
C THR A 255 -13.50 7.10 -4.07
N TYR A 256 -13.66 8.29 -4.62
CA TYR A 256 -12.57 9.03 -5.23
C TYR A 256 -12.17 10.23 -4.36
N LYS A 257 -10.96 10.19 -3.83
CA LYS A 257 -10.32 11.32 -3.16
C LYS A 257 -9.57 12.14 -4.19
N LYS A 258 -9.98 13.41 -4.35
CA LYS A 258 -9.43 14.32 -5.33
C LYS A 258 -7.96 14.65 -5.07
N SER A 259 -7.25 15.05 -6.13
CA SER A 259 -5.94 15.68 -6.00
C SER A 259 -6.02 17.00 -5.23
N ARG A 260 -4.89 17.54 -4.78
CA ARG A 260 -4.83 18.86 -4.13
C ARG A 260 -5.37 19.97 -5.02
N GLN A 261 -5.23 19.83 -6.32
CA GLN A 261 -5.76 20.79 -7.31
C GLN A 261 -7.28 20.76 -7.44
N THR A 262 -7.96 19.72 -6.93
CA THR A 262 -9.42 19.49 -6.88
C THR A 262 -10.17 19.50 -8.20
N ASN A 263 -9.58 20.00 -9.28
CA ASN A 263 -10.17 20.25 -10.59
C ASN A 263 -9.17 19.94 -11.73
N SER A 264 -8.15 19.13 -11.47
CA SER A 264 -7.20 18.67 -12.47
C SER A 264 -7.87 17.77 -13.51
N GLN A 265 -7.19 17.50 -14.62
CA GLN A 265 -7.72 16.60 -15.65
C GLN A 265 -8.00 15.19 -15.11
N ILE A 266 -7.16 14.68 -14.21
CA ILE A 266 -7.40 13.37 -13.61
C ILE A 266 -8.67 13.39 -12.74
N ASP A 267 -8.90 14.45 -11.95
CA ASP A 267 -10.11 14.59 -11.14
C ASP A 267 -11.37 14.58 -12.01
N LYS A 268 -11.38 15.35 -13.09
CA LYS A 268 -12.50 15.42 -14.06
C LYS A 268 -12.73 14.06 -14.71
N THR A 269 -11.65 13.38 -15.13
CA THR A 269 -11.74 12.08 -15.81
C THR A 269 -12.30 11.01 -14.88
N VAL A 270 -11.80 10.90 -13.65
CA VAL A 270 -12.27 9.90 -12.70
C VAL A 270 -13.74 10.13 -12.36
N ILE A 271 -14.12 11.38 -12.06
CA ILE A 271 -15.51 11.71 -11.73
C ILE A 271 -16.46 11.43 -12.91
N ASP A 272 -16.05 11.74 -14.15
CA ASP A 272 -16.86 11.44 -15.35
C ASP A 272 -17.07 9.93 -15.53
N ILE A 273 -16.01 9.13 -15.36
CA ILE A 273 -16.10 7.66 -15.45
C ILE A 273 -16.99 7.10 -14.34
N LEU A 274 -16.85 7.58 -13.10
CA LEU A 274 -17.71 7.15 -12.00
C LEU A 274 -19.19 7.48 -12.25
N LYS A 275 -19.51 8.69 -12.70
CA LYS A 275 -20.86 9.08 -13.10
C LYS A 275 -21.43 8.15 -14.18
N LYS A 276 -20.64 7.86 -15.22
CA LYS A 276 -21.08 7.01 -16.35
C LYS A 276 -21.13 5.52 -16.00
N SER A 277 -20.52 5.11 -14.90
CA SER A 277 -20.53 3.70 -14.49
C SER A 277 -21.89 3.20 -14.05
N GLY A 278 -22.79 4.09 -13.63
CA GLY A 278 -24.09 3.74 -13.03
C GLY A 278 -23.98 3.12 -11.63
N LYS A 279 -22.78 3.12 -11.04
CA LYS A 279 -22.50 2.56 -9.71
C LYS A 279 -22.64 3.63 -8.63
N ASP A 280 -22.93 3.18 -7.40
CA ASP A 280 -22.83 4.06 -6.24
C ASP A 280 -21.38 4.48 -6.01
N TYR A 281 -21.15 5.77 -5.83
CA TYR A 281 -19.83 6.33 -5.57
C TYR A 281 -19.90 7.58 -4.70
N SER A 282 -18.78 7.94 -4.11
CA SER A 282 -18.57 9.23 -3.45
C SER A 282 -17.28 9.90 -3.90
N THR A 283 -17.21 11.20 -3.68
CA THR A 283 -16.00 11.98 -3.88
C THR A 283 -15.65 12.68 -2.59
N LEU A 284 -14.36 12.70 -2.26
CA LEU A 284 -13.80 13.41 -1.11
C LEU A 284 -12.85 14.50 -1.60
N ASP A 285 -12.75 15.55 -0.82
CA ASP A 285 -11.73 16.56 -1.03
C ASP A 285 -10.35 16.03 -0.62
N TYR A 286 -9.29 16.73 -1.03
CA TYR A 286 -7.92 16.37 -0.69
C TYR A 286 -7.68 16.26 0.83
N PHE A 287 -8.31 17.13 1.63
CA PHE A 287 -8.31 17.09 3.08
C PHE A 287 -9.53 16.34 3.64
N PRO A 288 -9.37 15.61 4.77
CA PRO A 288 -8.12 15.30 5.46
C PRO A 288 -7.21 14.39 4.62
N PHE A 289 -5.92 14.37 4.96
CA PHE A 289 -4.95 13.51 4.25
C PHE A 289 -5.27 12.04 4.41
N GLY A 290 -4.85 11.30 3.39
CA GLY A 290 -4.95 9.85 3.38
C GLY A 290 -3.60 9.19 3.28
N SER A 291 -3.30 8.66 2.10
CA SER A 291 -2.12 7.86 1.79
C SER A 291 -1.04 8.68 1.06
N ASP A 292 -0.34 8.06 0.13
CA ASP A 292 0.82 8.62 -0.59
C ASP A 292 0.48 9.81 -1.50
N GLU A 293 -0.80 10.04 -1.86
CA GLU A 293 -1.19 11.24 -2.61
C GLU A 293 -0.75 12.52 -1.89
N ARG A 294 -0.63 12.49 -0.56
CA ARG A 294 -0.09 13.59 0.24
C ARG A 294 1.34 13.95 -0.17
N GLN A 295 2.18 12.96 -0.44
CA GLN A 295 3.57 13.17 -0.81
C GLN A 295 3.68 13.69 -2.25
N TYR A 296 2.94 13.10 -3.18
CA TYR A 296 2.93 13.49 -4.58
C TYR A 296 2.33 14.88 -4.81
N CYS A 297 1.31 15.24 -4.05
CA CYS A 297 0.66 16.54 -4.14
C CYS A 297 1.31 17.62 -3.26
N TYR A 298 2.43 17.31 -2.56
CA TYR A 298 3.09 18.25 -1.67
C TYR A 298 3.50 19.55 -2.42
N PRO A 299 3.35 20.75 -1.80
CA PRO A 299 3.80 22.01 -2.40
C PRO A 299 5.26 21.94 -2.87
N GLY A 300 5.50 22.28 -4.14
CA GLY A 300 6.81 22.16 -4.78
C GLY A 300 7.00 20.87 -5.60
N ILE A 301 6.26 19.82 -5.32
CA ILE A 301 6.11 18.64 -6.19
C ILE A 301 4.90 18.82 -7.10
N ASP A 302 3.77 19.18 -6.53
CA ASP A 302 2.52 19.59 -7.18
C ASP A 302 1.96 18.65 -8.25
N LEU A 303 2.19 17.34 -8.12
CA LEU A 303 1.59 16.38 -9.03
C LEU A 303 0.07 16.30 -8.82
N ALA A 304 -0.67 16.17 -9.91
CA ALA A 304 -2.11 15.91 -9.85
C ALA A 304 -2.35 14.42 -9.57
N MET A 305 -2.29 14.05 -8.29
CA MET A 305 -2.50 12.68 -7.81
C MET A 305 -3.79 12.59 -7.02
N GLY A 306 -4.75 11.78 -7.49
CA GLY A 306 -5.92 11.38 -6.72
C GLY A 306 -5.76 9.98 -6.13
N CYS A 307 -6.73 9.54 -5.34
CA CYS A 307 -6.80 8.17 -4.83
C CYS A 307 -8.18 7.59 -5.11
N LEU A 308 -8.23 6.46 -5.83
CA LEU A 308 -9.49 5.76 -6.09
C LEU A 308 -9.51 4.45 -5.31
N THR A 309 -10.43 4.36 -4.38
CA THR A 309 -10.64 3.21 -3.48
C THR A 309 -12.08 2.70 -3.60
N ARG A 310 -12.38 1.65 -2.87
CA ARG A 310 -13.77 1.35 -2.50
C ARG A 310 -14.10 2.05 -1.19
N THR A 311 -13.91 1.42 -0.04
CA THR A 311 -14.06 2.13 1.24
C THR A 311 -12.75 2.84 1.60
N VAL A 312 -12.82 4.08 2.02
CA VAL A 312 -11.65 4.85 2.47
C VAL A 312 -11.05 4.20 3.72
N PHE A 313 -9.71 4.20 3.80
CA PHE A 313 -9.01 3.76 5.00
C PHE A 313 -9.49 4.53 6.23
N GLY A 314 -9.71 3.81 7.33
CA GLY A 314 -10.29 4.34 8.55
C GLY A 314 -11.83 4.33 8.60
N ASP A 315 -12.53 4.23 7.45
CA ASP A 315 -13.98 4.17 7.39
C ASP A 315 -14.53 2.72 7.42
N PHE A 316 -13.66 1.71 7.41
CA PHE A 316 -14.06 0.32 7.62
C PHE A 316 -13.47 -0.21 8.92
N PRO A 317 -14.28 -0.89 9.75
CA PRO A 317 -13.86 -1.32 11.08
C PRO A 317 -12.70 -2.32 11.08
N GLU A 318 -12.48 -3.03 9.97
CA GLU A 318 -11.41 -4.02 9.77
C GLU A 318 -10.04 -3.37 9.56
N TYR A 319 -10.01 -2.07 9.26
CA TYR A 319 -8.79 -1.32 8.99
C TYR A 319 -7.72 -1.50 10.07
N HIS A 320 -6.51 -1.84 9.64
CA HIS A 320 -5.36 -2.08 10.52
C HIS A 320 -5.62 -3.12 11.61
N THR A 321 -6.36 -4.18 11.27
CA THR A 321 -6.60 -5.33 12.16
C THR A 321 -6.52 -6.66 11.41
N SER A 322 -6.49 -7.76 12.16
CA SER A 322 -6.55 -9.13 11.61
C SER A 322 -7.87 -9.47 10.91
N ALA A 323 -8.87 -8.61 10.98
CA ALA A 323 -10.14 -8.77 10.25
C ALA A 323 -10.03 -8.33 8.79
N ASP A 324 -9.02 -7.51 8.42
CA ASP A 324 -8.69 -7.23 7.01
C ASP A 324 -7.93 -8.43 6.40
N ASN A 325 -8.62 -9.53 6.25
CA ASN A 325 -8.08 -10.81 5.82
C ASN A 325 -8.69 -11.31 4.50
N LEU A 326 -8.37 -12.55 4.14
CA LEU A 326 -8.82 -13.18 2.89
C LEU A 326 -10.35 -13.26 2.75
N THR A 327 -11.13 -13.21 3.82
CA THR A 327 -12.60 -13.23 3.74
C THR A 327 -13.21 -11.85 3.54
N TYR A 328 -12.42 -10.78 3.72
CA TYR A 328 -12.88 -9.40 3.59
C TYR A 328 -12.81 -8.87 2.15
N VAL A 329 -11.92 -9.44 1.33
CA VAL A 329 -11.72 -9.06 -0.08
C VAL A 329 -12.33 -10.11 -1.00
N HIS A 330 -12.97 -9.66 -2.08
CA HIS A 330 -13.67 -10.55 -3.02
C HIS A 330 -13.25 -10.29 -4.46
N SER A 331 -13.13 -11.36 -5.25
CA SER A 331 -12.71 -11.32 -6.65
C SER A 331 -13.59 -10.46 -7.55
N ASN A 332 -14.92 -10.48 -7.33
CA ASN A 332 -15.85 -9.67 -8.08
C ASN A 332 -15.67 -8.16 -7.86
N TYR A 333 -15.35 -7.72 -6.64
CA TYR A 333 -15.07 -6.30 -6.35
C TYR A 333 -13.71 -5.86 -6.87
N LEU A 334 -12.71 -6.74 -6.85
CA LEU A 334 -11.43 -6.51 -7.51
C LEU A 334 -11.62 -6.31 -9.02
N ALA A 335 -12.34 -7.21 -9.70
CA ALA A 335 -12.66 -7.11 -11.12
C ALA A 335 -13.44 -5.83 -11.45
N ASP A 336 -14.39 -5.49 -10.60
CA ASP A 336 -15.20 -4.30 -10.74
C ASP A 336 -14.37 -3.01 -10.66
N THR A 337 -13.50 -2.90 -9.67
CA THR A 337 -12.62 -1.74 -9.51
C THR A 337 -11.59 -1.68 -10.63
N PHE A 338 -11.02 -2.82 -11.04
CA PHE A 338 -10.12 -2.91 -12.20
C PHE A 338 -10.79 -2.39 -13.48
N THR A 339 -12.07 -2.74 -13.71
CA THR A 339 -12.85 -2.22 -14.85
C THR A 339 -12.95 -0.69 -14.82
N ILE A 340 -13.08 -0.07 -13.66
CA ILE A 340 -13.11 1.39 -13.56
C ILE A 340 -11.75 1.99 -13.91
N TYR A 341 -10.67 1.42 -13.41
CA TYR A 341 -9.30 1.88 -13.75
C TYR A 341 -9.00 1.76 -15.25
N THR A 342 -9.39 0.66 -15.91
CA THR A 342 -9.18 0.52 -17.37
C THR A 342 -9.94 1.58 -18.15
N LYS A 343 -11.19 1.90 -17.77
CA LYS A 343 -11.97 2.99 -18.39
C LYS A 343 -11.34 4.36 -18.16
N ILE A 344 -10.72 4.61 -17.02
CA ILE A 344 -9.99 5.85 -16.74
C ILE A 344 -8.79 5.96 -17.69
N ILE A 345 -8.01 4.89 -17.85
CA ILE A 345 -6.88 4.84 -18.79
C ILE A 345 -7.37 5.10 -20.24
N GLU A 346 -8.40 4.38 -20.69
CA GLU A 346 -8.96 4.57 -22.03
C GLU A 346 -9.43 6.00 -22.27
N LYS A 347 -10.05 6.62 -21.27
CA LYS A 347 -10.51 8.01 -21.36
C LYS A 347 -9.33 9.00 -21.46
N LEU A 348 -8.30 8.82 -20.64
CA LEU A 348 -7.09 9.65 -20.69
C LEU A 348 -6.39 9.52 -22.04
N GLU A 349 -6.27 8.30 -22.58
CA GLU A 349 -5.70 8.08 -23.92
C GLU A 349 -6.52 8.74 -25.02
N LYS A 350 -7.82 8.65 -24.97
CA LYS A 350 -8.73 9.31 -25.92
C LYS A 350 -8.61 10.82 -25.87
N ASP A 351 -8.44 11.38 -24.68
CA ASP A 351 -8.40 12.83 -24.46
C ASP A 351 -6.98 13.42 -24.62
N PHE A 352 -5.98 12.64 -25.00
CA PHE A 352 -4.58 13.07 -25.08
C PHE A 352 -4.38 14.28 -25.99
N GLY A 353 -5.06 14.35 -27.16
CA GLY A 353 -5.01 15.49 -28.06
C GLY A 353 -5.52 16.79 -27.42
N LEU A 354 -6.66 16.71 -26.73
CA LEU A 354 -7.24 17.85 -26.02
C LEU A 354 -6.31 18.35 -24.90
N PHE A 355 -5.68 17.44 -24.17
CA PHE A 355 -4.69 17.77 -23.15
C PHE A 355 -3.51 18.55 -23.70
N LEU A 356 -2.97 18.16 -24.86
CA LEU A 356 -1.86 18.86 -25.51
C LEU A 356 -2.23 20.29 -25.93
N ASP A 357 -3.46 20.51 -26.37
CA ASP A 357 -3.91 21.85 -26.78
C ASP A 357 -4.10 22.74 -25.53
N GLU A 358 -4.59 22.23 -24.43
CA GLU A 358 -4.66 22.97 -23.16
C GLU A 358 -3.27 23.37 -22.64
N GLU A 359 -2.27 22.47 -22.72
CA GLU A 359 -0.89 22.82 -22.35
C GLU A 359 -0.31 23.95 -23.20
N LYS A 360 -0.51 23.92 -24.54
CA LYS A 360 -0.07 24.97 -25.43
C LYS A 360 -0.68 26.34 -25.09
N ILE A 361 -1.95 26.36 -24.70
CA ILE A 361 -2.64 27.58 -24.28
C ILE A 361 -2.06 28.13 -22.98
N LYS A 362 -1.75 27.28 -22.01
CA LYS A 362 -1.13 27.69 -20.72
C LYS A 362 0.27 28.27 -20.90
N MET A 363 1.07 27.76 -21.84
CA MET A 363 2.44 28.26 -22.12
C MET A 363 2.46 29.60 -22.85
N LYS A 364 1.34 30.01 -23.45
CA LYS A 364 1.21 31.31 -24.13
C LYS A 364 0.70 32.45 -23.24
N LYS A 365 0.29 32.12 -22.00
CA LYS A 365 -0.11 33.09 -20.96
C LYS A 365 1.02 33.32 -19.96
#